data_c281fdcd8f66db18bfd53db862dc1980
#
_entry.id   c281fdcd8f66db18bfd53db862dc1980
#
_cell.length_a   1.000
_cell.length_b   1.000
_cell.length_c   1.000
_cell.angle_alpha   90.00
_cell.angle_beta   90.00
_cell.angle_gamma   90.00
#
_symmetry.space_group_name_H-M   'P 1'
#
loop_
_entity.id
_entity.type
_entity.pdbx_description
1 polymer ?
#
loop_
_entity_poly.entity_id
_entity_poly.type
_entity_poly.pdbx_seq_one_letter_code
_entity_poly.pdbx_strand_id
1 'polypeptide(L)'
;MKEQREFDLVVLGSGGAGCSAALAGTALGLSTCLIEKALLLGGGTADSLGTIWIPNNRLAKEAGLADDHDTALRYARFVAGGQEVPENLEAYVREAPRVLDALLALGVKLRLALGLPDYFAPAGPGSCADGRRMVEPELIAR
;
A
#
# COMPACT_ATOMS: atom_id res chain seq x y z
N MET A 1 -29.61 28.74 5.36
CA MET A 1 -29.35 27.68 6.37
C MET A 1 -28.14 26.90 5.91
N LYS A 2 -27.18 26.65 6.81
CA LYS A 2 -26.07 25.72 6.48
C LYS A 2 -26.64 24.30 6.56
N GLU A 3 -26.49 23.53 5.48
CA GLU A 3 -26.87 22.13 5.48
C GLU A 3 -25.89 21.37 6.39
N GLN A 4 -26.40 20.68 7.39
CA GLN A 4 -25.64 19.84 8.28
C GLN A 4 -25.82 18.39 7.84
N ARG A 5 -24.71 17.65 7.64
CA ARG A 5 -24.71 16.23 7.30
C ARG A 5 -23.95 15.46 8.39
N GLU A 6 -24.45 14.31 8.73
CA GLU A 6 -23.83 13.41 9.72
C GLU A 6 -23.34 12.15 9.02
N PHE A 7 -22.16 11.67 9.45
CA PHE A 7 -21.51 10.48 8.95
C PHE A 7 -20.94 9.67 10.12
N ASP A 8 -20.92 8.34 9.98
CA ASP A 8 -20.28 7.46 10.97
C ASP A 8 -18.76 7.59 10.94
N LEU A 9 -18.20 7.87 9.75
CA LEU A 9 -16.76 8.04 9.54
C LEU A 9 -16.48 9.23 8.63
N VAL A 10 -15.65 10.15 9.10
CA VAL A 10 -15.12 11.26 8.28
C VAL A 10 -13.61 11.09 8.12
N VAL A 11 -13.15 10.98 6.88
CA VAL A 11 -11.74 10.83 6.51
C VAL A 11 -11.23 12.12 5.89
N LEU A 12 -10.12 12.63 6.38
CA LEU A 12 -9.48 13.85 5.88
C LEU A 12 -8.26 13.49 5.02
N GLY A 13 -8.31 13.87 3.75
CA GLY A 13 -7.29 13.62 2.74
C GLY A 13 -7.54 12.34 1.94
N SER A 14 -7.32 12.43 0.63
CA SER A 14 -7.57 11.36 -0.35
C SER A 14 -6.29 10.65 -0.84
N GLY A 15 -5.20 10.75 -0.12
CA GLY A 15 -4.02 9.92 -0.37
C GLY A 15 -4.30 8.44 -0.12
N GLY A 16 -3.33 7.56 -0.37
CA GLY A 16 -3.51 6.10 -0.25
C GLY A 16 -4.09 5.66 1.09
N ALA A 17 -3.61 6.24 2.21
CA ALA A 17 -4.13 5.93 3.54
C ALA A 17 -5.60 6.37 3.71
N GLY A 18 -5.95 7.59 3.27
CA GLY A 18 -7.32 8.09 3.36
C GLY A 18 -8.30 7.31 2.49
N CYS A 19 -7.93 7.02 1.25
CA CYS A 19 -8.75 6.18 0.37
C CYS A 19 -8.94 4.76 0.95
N SER A 20 -7.88 4.16 1.50
CA SER A 20 -7.98 2.84 2.14
C SER A 20 -8.89 2.85 3.37
N ALA A 21 -8.80 3.90 4.21
CA ALA A 21 -9.68 4.06 5.37
C ALA A 21 -11.16 4.25 4.95
N ALA A 22 -11.41 5.09 3.94
CA ALA A 22 -12.76 5.31 3.44
C ALA A 22 -13.35 4.04 2.81
N LEU A 23 -12.55 3.29 2.04
CA LEU A 23 -12.95 2.03 1.45
C LEU A 23 -13.28 0.99 2.52
N ALA A 24 -12.42 0.85 3.54
CA ALA A 24 -12.66 -0.04 4.66
C ALA A 24 -13.92 0.32 5.45
N GLY A 25 -14.14 1.62 5.75
CA GLY A 25 -15.35 2.08 6.41
C GLY A 25 -16.60 1.74 5.62
N THR A 26 -16.60 2.00 4.33
CA THR A 26 -17.72 1.66 3.44
C THR A 26 -17.97 0.15 3.37
N ALA A 27 -16.90 -0.65 3.30
CA ALA A 27 -17.00 -2.12 3.29
C ALA A 27 -17.57 -2.68 4.61
N LEU A 28 -17.41 -1.97 5.72
CA LEU A 28 -18.01 -2.30 7.01
C LEU A 28 -19.45 -1.76 7.16
N GLY A 29 -20.02 -1.14 6.12
CA GLY A 29 -21.38 -0.61 6.12
C GLY A 29 -21.53 0.76 6.78
N LEU A 30 -20.43 1.46 7.07
CA LEU A 30 -20.47 2.81 7.64
C LEU A 30 -20.84 3.85 6.58
N SER A 31 -21.64 4.84 6.96
CA SER A 31 -21.83 6.06 6.17
C SER A 31 -20.53 6.86 6.22
N THR A 32 -19.78 6.86 5.12
CA THR A 32 -18.42 7.39 5.08
C THR A 32 -18.32 8.64 4.22
N CYS A 33 -17.66 9.67 4.74
CA CYS A 33 -17.32 10.89 4.02
C CYS A 33 -15.81 11.04 3.88
N LEU A 34 -15.32 11.21 2.64
CA LEU A 34 -13.94 11.57 2.35
C LEU A 34 -13.87 13.04 1.96
N ILE A 35 -13.04 13.81 2.65
CA ILE A 35 -12.84 15.24 2.41
C ILE A 35 -11.41 15.45 1.89
N GLU A 36 -11.31 16.12 0.74
CA GLU A 36 -10.02 16.51 0.13
C GLU A 36 -9.97 18.03 -0.03
N LYS A 37 -8.83 18.63 0.32
CA LYS A 37 -8.62 20.09 0.19
C LYS A 37 -8.23 20.51 -1.23
N ALA A 38 -7.60 19.59 -1.98
CA ALA A 38 -7.15 19.84 -3.35
C ALA A 38 -8.30 19.64 -4.35
N LEU A 39 -8.14 20.18 -5.56
CA LEU A 39 -9.10 19.99 -6.66
C LEU A 39 -9.07 18.56 -7.23
N LEU A 40 -7.95 17.84 -7.05
CA LEU A 40 -7.75 16.48 -7.51
C LEU A 40 -7.58 15.55 -6.32
N LEU A 41 -8.13 14.34 -6.45
CA LEU A 41 -7.96 13.29 -5.46
C LEU A 41 -6.63 12.56 -5.65
N GLY A 42 -6.11 11.94 -4.59
CA GLY A 42 -5.00 11.00 -4.64
C GLY A 42 -3.75 11.43 -3.88
N GLY A 43 -3.55 12.73 -3.66
CA GLY A 43 -2.37 13.26 -2.93
C GLY A 43 -1.06 12.71 -3.46
N GLY A 44 -0.04 12.64 -2.62
CA GLY A 44 1.29 12.12 -3.00
C GLY A 44 1.29 10.68 -3.53
N THR A 45 0.29 9.88 -3.22
CA THR A 45 0.14 8.53 -3.78
C THR A 45 -0.12 8.57 -5.29
N ALA A 46 -1.00 9.48 -5.75
CA ALA A 46 -1.25 9.66 -7.18
C ALA A 46 -0.03 10.24 -7.89
N ASP A 47 0.68 11.19 -7.26
CA ASP A 47 1.89 11.79 -7.80
C ASP A 47 3.02 10.77 -7.98
N SER A 48 3.09 9.75 -7.10
CA SER A 48 4.07 8.65 -7.17
C SER A 48 3.60 7.44 -7.99
N LEU A 49 2.55 7.59 -8.81
CA LEU A 49 1.93 6.52 -9.59
C LEU A 49 1.33 5.37 -8.76
N GLY A 50 1.26 5.51 -7.45
CA GLY A 50 0.63 4.54 -6.54
C GLY A 50 1.39 3.23 -6.36
N THR A 51 2.67 3.17 -6.71
CA THR A 51 3.50 1.98 -6.48
C THR A 51 3.76 1.79 -4.99
N ILE A 52 3.56 0.58 -4.49
CA ILE A 52 3.65 0.23 -3.07
C ILE A 52 4.63 -0.93 -2.90
N TRP A 53 5.51 -0.85 -1.90
CA TRP A 53 6.36 -1.95 -1.50
C TRP A 53 5.60 -2.89 -0.56
N ILE A 54 5.29 -4.09 -1.01
CA ILE A 54 4.54 -5.11 -0.26
C ILE A 54 5.31 -6.44 -0.32
N PRO A 55 6.05 -6.80 0.73
CA PRO A 55 6.80 -8.05 0.77
C PRO A 55 5.88 -9.25 0.94
N ASN A 56 6.37 -10.42 0.58
CA ASN A 56 5.72 -11.72 0.80
C ASN A 56 4.25 -11.77 0.32
N ASN A 57 3.93 -11.02 -0.72
CA ASN A 57 2.58 -10.83 -1.21
C ASN A 57 2.09 -12.01 -2.08
N ARG A 58 0.75 -12.10 -2.21
CA ARG A 58 0.08 -13.14 -2.98
C ARG A 58 0.44 -13.12 -4.46
N LEU A 59 0.51 -11.95 -5.08
CA LEU A 59 0.79 -11.80 -6.51
C LEU A 59 2.18 -12.36 -6.87
N ALA A 60 3.17 -12.15 -6.00
CA ALA A 60 4.50 -12.73 -6.18
C ALA A 60 4.46 -14.26 -6.09
N LYS A 61 3.73 -14.81 -5.12
CA LYS A 61 3.55 -16.27 -4.95
C LYS A 61 2.87 -16.89 -6.17
N GLU A 62 1.82 -16.27 -6.69
CA GLU A 62 1.11 -16.69 -7.91
C GLU A 62 2.01 -16.63 -9.16
N ALA A 63 2.96 -15.71 -9.19
CA ALA A 63 3.98 -15.60 -10.24
C ALA A 63 5.19 -16.53 -10.03
N GLY A 64 5.19 -17.40 -9.00
CA GLY A 64 6.30 -18.30 -8.70
C GLY A 64 7.53 -17.64 -8.08
N LEU A 65 7.40 -16.41 -7.60
CA LEU A 65 8.47 -15.63 -6.97
C LEU A 65 8.40 -15.81 -5.45
N ALA A 66 9.38 -16.55 -4.89
CA ALA A 66 9.46 -16.75 -3.44
C ALA A 66 9.94 -15.50 -2.72
N ASP A 67 9.32 -15.17 -1.61
CA ASP A 67 9.75 -14.15 -0.66
C ASP A 67 9.43 -14.61 0.76
N ASP A 68 10.13 -14.10 1.75
CA ASP A 68 9.94 -14.47 3.14
C ASP A 68 9.98 -13.26 4.07
N HIS A 69 9.35 -13.43 5.23
CA HIS A 69 9.22 -12.40 6.25
C HIS A 69 10.57 -11.88 6.75
N ASP A 70 11.51 -12.79 7.04
CA ASP A 70 12.78 -12.42 7.68
C ASP A 70 13.68 -11.64 6.73
N THR A 71 13.71 -12.04 5.46
CA THR A 71 14.44 -11.34 4.40
C THR A 71 13.85 -9.96 4.16
N ALA A 72 12.52 -9.85 4.11
CA ALA A 72 11.84 -8.57 3.97
C ALA A 72 12.08 -7.65 5.17
N LEU A 73 12.04 -8.18 6.38
CA LEU A 73 12.28 -7.41 7.61
C LEU A 73 13.73 -6.92 7.69
N ARG A 74 14.71 -7.74 7.29
CA ARG A 74 16.12 -7.30 7.20
C ARG A 74 16.28 -6.12 6.25
N TYR A 75 15.64 -6.17 5.09
CA TYR A 75 15.65 -5.07 4.14
C TYR A 75 14.97 -3.82 4.70
N ALA A 76 13.79 -3.94 5.28
CA ALA A 76 13.08 -2.84 5.89
C ALA A 76 13.90 -2.15 7.00
N ARG A 77 14.56 -2.91 7.87
CA ARG A 77 15.46 -2.38 8.90
C ARG A 77 16.66 -1.64 8.29
N PHE A 78 17.25 -2.19 7.23
CA PHE A 78 18.33 -1.51 6.51
C PHE A 78 17.89 -0.15 5.97
N VAL A 79 16.72 -0.08 5.32
CA VAL A 79 16.17 1.16 4.77
C VAL A 79 15.85 2.19 5.87
N ALA A 80 15.34 1.73 7.01
CA ALA A 80 15.02 2.59 8.14
C ALA A 80 16.26 3.21 8.81
N GLY A 81 17.43 2.62 8.63
CA GLY A 81 18.70 3.19 9.10
C GLY A 81 18.83 3.36 10.60
N GLY A 82 18.13 2.53 11.38
CA GLY A 82 18.14 2.55 12.85
C GLY A 82 17.27 3.66 13.48
N GLN A 83 16.41 4.29 12.68
CA GLN A 83 15.46 5.31 13.15
C GLN A 83 14.03 4.77 13.27
N GLU A 84 13.88 3.48 13.14
CA GLU A 84 12.58 2.81 13.23
C GLU A 84 12.11 2.62 14.66
N VAL A 85 10.79 2.47 14.80
CA VAL A 85 10.15 1.78 15.90
C VAL A 85 10.04 0.30 15.49
N PRO A 86 10.81 -0.63 16.08
CA PRO A 86 10.91 -2.02 15.58
C PRO A 86 9.57 -2.71 15.43
N GLU A 87 8.64 -2.47 16.36
CA GLU A 87 7.30 -3.04 16.35
C GLU A 87 6.48 -2.56 15.14
N ASN A 88 6.68 -1.33 14.69
CA ASN A 88 5.98 -0.77 13.53
C ASN A 88 6.49 -1.41 12.23
N LEU A 89 7.80 -1.64 12.09
CA LEU A 89 8.36 -2.36 10.94
C LEU A 89 7.87 -3.80 10.87
N GLU A 90 7.89 -4.49 12.00
CA GLU A 90 7.40 -5.86 12.10
C GLU A 90 5.91 -5.94 11.74
N ALA A 91 5.10 -5.02 12.29
CA ALA A 91 3.69 -4.90 11.95
C ALA A 91 3.48 -4.64 10.46
N TYR A 92 4.27 -3.73 9.85
CA TYR A 92 4.17 -3.45 8.43
C TYR A 92 4.44 -4.68 7.57
N VAL A 93 5.57 -5.35 7.78
CA VAL A 93 5.96 -6.53 6.99
C VAL A 93 4.94 -7.67 7.14
N ARG A 94 4.34 -7.82 8.32
CA ARG A 94 3.30 -8.82 8.59
C ARG A 94 1.96 -8.48 7.96
N GLU A 95 1.53 -7.20 8.05
CA GLU A 95 0.17 -6.79 7.69
C GLU A 95 0.02 -6.32 6.23
N ALA A 96 1.08 -5.79 5.61
CA ALA A 96 1.01 -5.28 4.24
C ALA A 96 0.48 -6.31 3.21
N PRO A 97 0.86 -7.60 3.25
CA PRO A 97 0.27 -8.63 2.38
C PRO A 97 -1.24 -8.79 2.58
N ARG A 98 -1.72 -8.69 3.82
CA ARG A 98 -3.15 -8.80 4.15
C ARG A 98 -3.95 -7.59 3.64
N VAL A 99 -3.34 -6.40 3.69
CA VAL A 99 -3.94 -5.19 3.10
C VAL A 99 -4.07 -5.33 1.59
N LEU A 100 -3.06 -5.87 0.91
CA LEU A 100 -3.15 -6.17 -0.52
C LEU A 100 -4.31 -7.12 -0.82
N ASP A 101 -4.42 -8.22 -0.07
CA ASP A 101 -5.51 -9.19 -0.27
C ASP A 101 -6.88 -8.53 -0.08
N ALA A 102 -7.04 -7.68 0.91
CA ALA A 102 -8.28 -6.93 1.14
C ALA A 102 -8.59 -5.96 -0.01
N LEU A 103 -7.60 -5.20 -0.51
CA LEU A 103 -7.78 -4.30 -1.64
C LEU A 103 -8.20 -5.04 -2.91
N LEU A 104 -7.54 -6.16 -3.20
CA LEU A 104 -7.89 -7.01 -4.35
C LEU A 104 -9.31 -7.57 -4.21
N ALA A 105 -9.71 -8.01 -3.02
CA ALA A 105 -11.06 -8.51 -2.74
C ALA A 105 -12.12 -7.42 -2.92
N LEU A 106 -11.80 -6.17 -2.65
CA LEU A 106 -12.65 -5.00 -2.88
C LEU A 106 -12.64 -4.52 -4.35
N GLY A 107 -11.94 -5.22 -5.24
CA GLY A 107 -11.92 -4.95 -6.68
C GLY A 107 -10.89 -3.93 -7.13
N VAL A 108 -9.96 -3.50 -6.26
CA VAL A 108 -8.84 -2.64 -6.66
C VAL A 108 -7.94 -3.43 -7.61
N LYS A 109 -7.64 -2.85 -8.77
CA LYS A 109 -6.82 -3.47 -9.81
C LYS A 109 -5.35 -3.19 -9.57
N LEU A 110 -4.62 -4.20 -9.11
CA LEU A 110 -3.20 -4.13 -8.77
C LEU A 110 -2.45 -5.28 -9.43
N ARG A 111 -1.20 -5.04 -9.82
CA ARG A 111 -0.29 -6.03 -10.42
C ARG A 111 1.12 -5.91 -9.86
N LEU A 112 1.97 -6.91 -10.08
CA LEU A 112 3.40 -6.80 -9.80
C LEU A 112 4.05 -5.84 -10.81
N ALA A 113 4.94 -4.98 -10.30
CA ALA A 113 5.84 -4.16 -11.10
C ALA A 113 7.13 -4.96 -11.40
N LEU A 114 7.01 -6.02 -12.21
CA LEU A 114 8.15 -6.88 -12.54
C LEU A 114 9.30 -6.11 -13.17
N GLY A 115 10.52 -6.39 -12.70
CA GLY A 115 11.71 -5.68 -13.13
C GLY A 115 11.97 -4.36 -12.39
N LEU A 116 11.07 -3.90 -11.52
CA LEU A 116 11.31 -2.76 -10.65
C LEU A 116 11.97 -3.24 -9.35
N PRO A 117 13.29 -3.04 -9.15
CA PRO A 117 13.97 -3.54 -7.97
C PRO A 117 13.52 -2.84 -6.69
N ASP A 118 13.79 -3.46 -5.54
CA ASP A 118 13.77 -2.74 -4.27
C ASP A 118 14.66 -1.50 -4.37
N TYR A 119 14.24 -0.40 -3.77
CA TYR A 119 14.81 0.94 -4.03
C TYR A 119 16.33 1.01 -3.82
N PHE A 120 16.87 0.27 -2.84
CA PHE A 120 18.31 0.21 -2.54
C PHE A 120 18.98 -1.11 -2.97
N ALA A 121 18.40 -1.83 -3.91
CA ALA A 121 19.08 -2.97 -4.52
C ALA A 121 20.24 -2.47 -5.42
N PRO A 122 21.36 -3.22 -5.50
CA PRO A 122 21.66 -4.50 -4.84
C PRO A 122 22.32 -4.37 -3.46
N ALA A 123 22.55 -3.15 -2.96
CA ALA A 123 23.36 -2.91 -1.76
C ALA A 123 22.65 -3.30 -0.44
N GLY A 124 21.34 -3.30 -0.39
CA GLY A 124 20.57 -3.57 0.82
C GLY A 124 20.52 -5.06 1.16
N PRO A 125 20.89 -5.48 2.39
CA PRO A 125 20.75 -6.87 2.82
C PRO A 125 19.28 -7.30 2.77
N GLY A 126 19.01 -8.39 2.07
CA GLY A 126 17.65 -8.90 1.88
C GLY A 126 16.86 -8.21 0.78
N SER A 127 17.48 -7.34 -0.04
CA SER A 127 16.83 -6.70 -1.19
C SER A 127 16.49 -7.70 -2.30
N CYS A 128 15.51 -7.35 -3.11
CA CYS A 128 15.11 -8.08 -4.31
C CYS A 128 15.22 -7.18 -5.55
N ALA A 129 15.73 -7.74 -6.64
CA ALA A 129 15.96 -6.99 -7.88
C ALA A 129 14.90 -7.24 -8.97
N ASP A 130 13.96 -8.13 -8.75
CA ASP A 130 13.01 -8.64 -9.75
C ASP A 130 11.59 -8.05 -9.68
N GLY A 131 11.34 -7.14 -8.74
CA GLY A 131 10.03 -6.50 -8.59
C GLY A 131 9.00 -7.31 -7.81
N ARG A 132 9.38 -8.45 -7.20
CA ARG A 132 8.43 -9.30 -6.44
C ARG A 132 7.74 -8.60 -5.28
N ARG A 133 8.29 -7.50 -4.77
CA ARG A 133 7.76 -6.71 -3.65
C ARG A 133 7.09 -5.41 -4.08
N MET A 134 7.21 -5.06 -5.36
CA MET A 134 6.66 -3.82 -5.88
C MET A 134 5.30 -4.11 -6.52
N VAL A 135 4.27 -3.46 -6.00
CA VAL A 135 2.89 -3.58 -6.49
C VAL A 135 2.43 -2.23 -7.00
N GLU A 136 1.86 -2.20 -8.19
CA GLU A 136 1.40 -0.98 -8.84
C GLU A 136 -0.05 -1.10 -9.32
N PRO A 137 -0.78 0.02 -9.47
CA PRO A 137 -2.09 0.01 -10.09
C PRO A 137 -2.01 -0.46 -11.56
N GLU A 138 -2.97 -1.27 -11.97
CA GLU A 138 -3.20 -1.51 -13.39
C GLU A 138 -3.73 -0.21 -14.01
N LEU A 139 -2.94 0.40 -14.88
CA LEU A 139 -3.39 1.58 -15.61
C LEU A 139 -4.50 1.15 -16.58
N ILE A 140 -5.68 1.71 -16.39
CA ILE A 140 -6.77 1.53 -17.36
C ILE A 140 -6.35 2.28 -18.61
N ALA A 141 -6.03 1.55 -19.67
CA ALA A 141 -5.85 2.16 -21.00
C ALA A 141 -7.15 2.89 -21.36
N ARG A 142 -7.03 4.20 -21.58
CA ARG A 142 -8.14 5.04 -22.08
C ARG A 142 -8.30 4.85 -23.56
#